data_4511090f7c3ee481b6d897a8c15198e3
#
_entry.id   4511090f7c3ee481b6d897a8c15198e3
#
_cell.length_a   1.000
_cell.length_b   1.000
_cell.length_c   1.000
_cell.angle_alpha   90.00
_cell.angle_beta   90.00
_cell.angle_gamma   90.00
#
_symmetry.space_group_name_H-M   'P 1'
#
loop_
_entity.id
_entity.type
_entity.pdbx_description
1 polymer ?
#
loop_
_entity_poly.entity_id
_entity_poly.type
_entity_poly.pdbx_seq_one_letter_code
_entity_poly.pdbx_strand_id
1 'polypeptide(L)'
;MSTETESLTGSKGSPTGPPQMKKNALSYASNIVIGVASTAPAYSLAATVGFFVLIVGVGVHSPAIIIVSFIPLFFIATAYKAMNEVDPDCGTTFSWVSRAMSPSLGLLIGWTVILSDIVVNANQAQIAGSYGFQLFGLDNAASNTLDVVILGVIFIVGLTWICWRGIELSALTQQFLLGFEMTLLVIFSVVALIKAYSGSNPASMHVTLSWFNPFQMSFTALLDGVLLGVFLYWGWDTGVSVNEESENSNDGPGKSAVVSTFVLIGIYLLVTVASQAYAGTKYLAANPDDIFAGGLSKGVLGPLHFLLTISVLTSATAATQTTILPAARQALSMGRRGAIPRRFAEIHPTNLIPARATIWAGVLSVIWFIAISIISSDVLADCVAGLGFLVCIYYGFTGFACTIFYRYEIFKSVKNFVTLALMPTLGGLALMGVLGYGLYFYGQSDNDSSAPFLGLGVPDWIAILGVGGGIILVIIRRFQAPEFFREPRQKYGDTIETVTREDEFAPADSML
;
A
#
# COMPACT_ATOMS: atom_id res chain seq x y z
N MET A 1 -31.18 -17.68 61.11
CA MET A 1 -30.12 -18.19 60.18
C MET A 1 -30.81 -18.47 58.84
N SER A 2 -30.86 -17.51 57.99
CA SER A 2 -31.41 -17.58 56.63
C SER A 2 -30.29 -17.21 55.68
N THR A 3 -29.82 -18.17 54.94
CA THR A 3 -28.81 -18.07 53.91
C THR A 3 -29.49 -17.56 52.63
N GLU A 4 -29.20 -16.32 52.26
CA GLU A 4 -29.51 -15.76 50.94
C GLU A 4 -28.48 -16.31 49.90
N THR A 5 -28.99 -17.07 48.94
CA THR A 5 -28.26 -17.51 47.76
C THR A 5 -28.39 -16.40 46.68
N GLU A 6 -27.41 -15.56 46.55
CA GLU A 6 -27.32 -14.63 45.40
C GLU A 6 -27.10 -15.43 44.09
N SER A 7 -28.10 -15.42 43.27
CA SER A 7 -28.01 -15.94 41.88
C SER A 7 -27.26 -14.92 40.98
N LEU A 8 -26.01 -15.21 40.66
CA LEU A 8 -25.22 -14.51 39.64
C LEU A 8 -25.73 -14.90 38.22
N THR A 9 -26.86 -14.35 37.81
CA THR A 9 -27.22 -14.30 36.41
C THR A 9 -26.75 -12.98 35.79
N GLY A 10 -25.47 -12.92 35.39
CA GLY A 10 -24.96 -11.83 34.57
C GLY A 10 -25.60 -11.88 33.20
N SER A 11 -26.68 -11.16 33.00
CA SER A 11 -27.25 -10.84 31.71
C SER A 11 -26.20 -10.04 30.92
N LYS A 12 -25.51 -10.71 29.98
CA LYS A 12 -24.82 -10.00 28.89
C LYS A 12 -25.92 -9.30 28.08
N GLY A 13 -26.19 -8.04 28.40
CA GLY A 13 -27.03 -7.19 27.58
C GLY A 13 -26.46 -7.17 26.15
N SER A 14 -27.27 -7.59 25.19
CA SER A 14 -26.93 -7.40 23.77
C SER A 14 -26.72 -5.92 23.53
N PRO A 15 -25.65 -5.48 22.85
CA PRO A 15 -25.46 -4.08 22.53
C PRO A 15 -26.68 -3.59 21.72
N THR A 16 -27.38 -2.59 22.23
CA THR A 16 -28.62 -2.06 21.67
C THR A 16 -28.38 -1.09 20.49
N GLY A 17 -27.16 -0.98 19.98
CA GLY A 17 -26.78 -0.10 18.87
C GLY A 17 -26.48 -0.86 17.56
N PRO A 18 -26.39 -0.16 16.42
CA PRO A 18 -25.99 -0.75 15.16
C PRO A 18 -24.57 -1.36 15.26
N PRO A 19 -24.29 -2.44 14.51
CA PRO A 19 -22.97 -3.07 14.54
C PRO A 19 -21.86 -2.07 14.19
N GLN A 20 -20.79 -2.04 14.97
CA GLN A 20 -19.60 -1.20 14.77
C GLN A 20 -18.39 -2.09 14.53
N MET A 21 -17.33 -1.53 13.91
CA MET A 21 -16.04 -2.23 13.82
C MET A 21 -15.50 -2.54 15.21
N LYS A 22 -14.69 -3.59 15.30
CA LYS A 22 -14.15 -4.06 16.58
C LYS A 22 -13.09 -3.09 17.11
N LYS A 23 -13.46 -2.26 18.08
CA LYS A 23 -12.55 -1.29 18.73
C LYS A 23 -11.44 -2.01 19.51
N ASN A 24 -10.24 -1.41 19.53
CA ASN A 24 -9.07 -1.90 20.26
C ASN A 24 -8.67 -3.36 19.94
N ALA A 25 -8.94 -3.81 18.71
CA ALA A 25 -8.57 -5.12 18.22
C ALA A 25 -7.10 -5.22 17.81
N LEU A 26 -6.47 -4.10 17.50
CA LEU A 26 -5.10 -4.00 17.00
C LEU A 26 -4.22 -3.22 17.97
N SER A 27 -3.12 -3.85 18.38
CA SER A 27 -2.07 -3.19 19.16
C SER A 27 -1.22 -2.27 18.27
N TYR A 28 -0.43 -1.40 18.89
CA TYR A 28 0.55 -0.58 18.17
C TYR A 28 1.51 -1.41 17.32
N ALA A 29 1.98 -2.55 17.85
CA ALA A 29 2.83 -3.47 17.09
C ALA A 29 2.11 -4.08 15.89
N SER A 30 0.81 -4.43 16.04
CA SER A 30 -0.01 -4.94 14.93
C SER A 30 -0.12 -3.91 13.80
N ASN A 31 -0.26 -2.63 14.11
CA ASN A 31 -0.32 -1.58 13.11
C ASN A 31 1.01 -1.43 12.33
N ILE A 32 2.16 -1.54 13.00
CA ILE A 32 3.48 -1.57 12.34
C ILE A 32 3.56 -2.78 11.41
N VAL A 33 3.18 -3.96 11.90
CA VAL A 33 3.19 -5.21 11.11
C VAL A 33 2.31 -5.07 9.87
N ILE A 34 1.08 -4.57 10.01
CA ILE A 34 0.16 -4.37 8.90
C ILE A 34 0.76 -3.38 7.89
N GLY A 35 1.30 -2.25 8.36
CA GLY A 35 1.92 -1.25 7.50
C GLY A 35 3.14 -1.80 6.73
N VAL A 36 4.04 -2.53 7.39
CA VAL A 36 5.22 -3.13 6.74
C VAL A 36 4.81 -4.28 5.81
N ALA A 37 3.90 -5.17 6.24
CA ALA A 37 3.44 -6.29 5.41
C ALA A 37 2.74 -5.84 4.12
N SER A 38 2.04 -4.68 4.17
CA SER A 38 1.36 -4.12 3.01
C SER A 38 2.33 -3.68 1.90
N THR A 39 3.56 -3.35 2.24
CA THR A 39 4.59 -3.02 1.23
C THR A 39 5.23 -4.26 0.59
N ALA A 40 4.91 -5.47 1.08
CA ALA A 40 5.45 -6.73 0.57
C ALA A 40 6.98 -6.72 0.40
N PRO A 41 7.79 -6.60 1.46
CA PRO A 41 9.22 -6.31 1.33
C PRO A 41 10.00 -7.29 0.44
N ALA A 42 9.81 -8.60 0.59
CA ALA A 42 10.54 -9.57 -0.22
C ALA A 42 10.12 -9.53 -1.69
N TYR A 43 8.81 -9.44 -1.94
CA TYR A 43 8.28 -9.32 -3.29
C TYR A 43 8.72 -7.99 -3.95
N SER A 44 8.51 -6.86 -3.27
CA SER A 44 8.84 -5.54 -3.82
C SER A 44 10.33 -5.41 -4.15
N LEU A 45 11.22 -5.96 -3.31
CA LEU A 45 12.65 -6.00 -3.59
C LEU A 45 12.98 -6.93 -4.76
N ALA A 46 12.36 -8.12 -4.81
CA ALA A 46 12.56 -9.04 -5.92
C ALA A 46 12.22 -8.38 -7.26
N ALA A 47 11.11 -7.64 -7.29
CA ALA A 47 10.53 -7.05 -8.48
C ALA A 47 11.06 -5.65 -8.84
N THR A 48 11.92 -5.01 -8.04
CA THR A 48 12.34 -3.62 -8.32
C THR A 48 13.84 -3.41 -8.37
N VAL A 49 14.63 -4.15 -7.56
CA VAL A 49 16.07 -3.89 -7.46
C VAL A 49 16.78 -4.12 -8.79
N GLY A 50 16.37 -5.12 -9.56
CA GLY A 50 16.92 -5.36 -10.90
C GLY A 50 16.62 -4.22 -11.86
N PHE A 51 15.41 -3.68 -11.83
CA PHE A 51 15.03 -2.52 -12.64
C PHE A 51 15.81 -1.27 -12.26
N PHE A 52 16.11 -1.01 -10.97
CA PHE A 52 16.99 0.10 -10.60
C PHE A 52 18.34 0.01 -11.32
N VAL A 53 18.94 -1.18 -11.35
CA VAL A 53 20.24 -1.39 -11.98
C VAL A 53 20.18 -1.24 -13.51
N LEU A 54 19.04 -1.58 -14.13
CA LEU A 54 18.81 -1.41 -15.57
C LEU A 54 18.74 0.04 -16.02
N ILE A 55 18.31 0.95 -15.16
CA ILE A 55 18.25 2.39 -15.49
C ILE A 55 19.64 2.87 -15.86
N VAL A 56 19.77 3.44 -17.06
CA VAL A 56 21.04 3.92 -17.59
C VAL A 56 21.64 4.99 -16.66
N GLY A 57 22.81 4.71 -16.13
CA GLY A 57 23.52 5.61 -15.21
C GLY A 57 23.28 5.37 -13.73
N VAL A 58 22.39 4.44 -13.34
CA VAL A 58 22.22 4.04 -11.94
C VAL A 58 23.28 2.99 -11.54
N GLY A 59 23.35 1.85 -12.20
CA GLY A 59 24.34 0.81 -11.95
C GLY A 59 24.49 0.48 -10.45
N VAL A 60 25.64 0.82 -9.87
CA VAL A 60 25.94 0.54 -8.46
C VAL A 60 25.23 1.47 -7.47
N HIS A 61 24.55 2.50 -7.92
CA HIS A 61 23.91 3.52 -7.08
C HIS A 61 22.45 3.19 -6.69
N SER A 62 21.98 1.93 -6.92
CA SER A 62 20.64 1.51 -6.47
C SER A 62 20.35 1.81 -4.99
N PRO A 63 21.29 1.67 -4.02
CA PRO A 63 21.05 2.09 -2.64
C PRO A 63 20.76 3.59 -2.49
N ALA A 64 21.35 4.45 -3.33
CA ALA A 64 21.06 5.88 -3.31
C ALA A 64 19.64 6.18 -3.76
N ILE A 65 19.09 5.44 -4.74
CA ILE A 65 17.68 5.55 -5.15
C ILE A 65 16.75 5.27 -3.96
N ILE A 66 17.01 4.19 -3.21
CA ILE A 66 16.22 3.83 -2.02
C ILE A 66 16.21 4.96 -1.00
N ILE A 67 17.36 5.60 -0.74
CA ILE A 67 17.46 6.72 0.21
C ILE A 67 16.68 7.93 -0.29
N VAL A 68 16.83 8.28 -1.58
CA VAL A 68 16.16 9.47 -2.12
C VAL A 68 14.66 9.28 -2.18
N SER A 69 14.18 8.09 -2.57
CA SER A 69 12.75 7.76 -2.58
C SER A 69 12.13 7.76 -1.19
N PHE A 70 12.88 7.42 -0.15
CA PHE A 70 12.41 7.47 1.23
C PHE A 70 11.98 8.86 1.66
N ILE A 71 12.69 9.92 1.23
CA ILE A 71 12.50 11.28 1.72
C ILE A 71 11.07 11.78 1.51
N PRO A 72 10.52 11.83 0.29
CA PRO A 72 9.15 12.29 0.09
C PRO A 72 8.12 11.40 0.79
N LEU A 73 8.33 10.08 0.83
CA LEU A 73 7.41 9.13 1.47
C LEU A 73 7.39 9.30 3.00
N PHE A 74 8.55 9.52 3.62
CA PHE A 74 8.66 9.87 5.03
C PHE A 74 7.97 11.21 5.35
N PHE A 75 8.09 12.21 4.47
CA PHE A 75 7.39 13.48 4.62
C PHE A 75 5.86 13.28 4.58
N ILE A 76 5.36 12.43 3.71
CA ILE A 76 3.94 12.09 3.69
C ILE A 76 3.53 11.29 4.94
N ALA A 77 4.37 10.39 5.45
CA ALA A 77 4.06 9.67 6.68
C ALA A 77 3.90 10.63 7.87
N THR A 78 4.65 11.74 7.92
CA THR A 78 4.43 12.78 8.93
C THR A 78 3.10 13.50 8.78
N ALA A 79 2.63 13.70 7.54
CA ALA A 79 1.29 14.26 7.27
C ALA A 79 0.18 13.30 7.73
N TYR A 80 0.30 12.00 7.42
CA TYR A 80 -0.63 10.97 7.91
C TYR A 80 -0.70 10.95 9.43
N LYS A 81 0.45 11.00 10.10
CA LYS A 81 0.50 11.09 11.56
C LYS A 81 -0.26 12.30 12.08
N ALA A 82 0.02 13.49 11.55
CA ALA A 82 -0.62 14.72 11.99
C ALA A 82 -2.13 14.73 11.75
N MET A 83 -2.58 14.24 10.60
CA MET A 83 -4.00 14.18 10.26
C MET A 83 -4.75 13.13 11.09
N ASN A 84 -4.14 11.95 11.33
CA ASN A 84 -4.73 10.90 12.14
C ASN A 84 -4.87 11.30 13.63
N GLU A 85 -3.97 12.12 14.17
CA GLU A 85 -4.06 12.62 15.55
C GLU A 85 -5.39 13.37 15.82
N VAL A 86 -5.92 14.05 14.81
CA VAL A 86 -7.11 14.88 14.93
C VAL A 86 -8.34 14.19 14.33
N ASP A 87 -8.19 13.46 13.26
CA ASP A 87 -9.27 12.83 12.51
C ASP A 87 -8.95 11.36 12.22
N PRO A 88 -9.12 10.47 13.21
CA PRO A 88 -8.87 9.04 13.04
C PRO A 88 -10.02 8.33 12.31
N ASP A 89 -10.34 8.79 11.10
CA ASP A 89 -11.32 8.20 10.19
C ASP A 89 -10.62 7.17 9.29
N CYS A 90 -11.20 5.97 9.18
CA CYS A 90 -10.63 4.86 8.39
C CYS A 90 -10.57 5.14 6.87
N GLY A 91 -11.27 6.17 6.40
CA GLY A 91 -11.17 6.69 5.04
C GLY A 91 -9.92 7.54 4.80
N THR A 92 -9.11 7.79 5.84
CA THR A 92 -7.81 8.48 5.75
C THR A 92 -7.79 9.63 4.74
N THR A 93 -7.06 9.47 3.64
CA THR A 93 -6.89 10.48 2.58
C THR A 93 -8.21 11.01 2.03
N PHE A 94 -9.23 10.16 1.81
CA PHE A 94 -10.55 10.61 1.35
C PHE A 94 -11.14 11.61 2.33
N SER A 95 -11.18 11.26 3.61
CA SER A 95 -11.78 12.07 4.66
C SER A 95 -11.02 13.38 4.85
N TRP A 96 -9.70 13.30 4.91
CA TRP A 96 -8.84 14.47 5.12
C TRP A 96 -8.85 15.45 3.95
N VAL A 97 -8.75 14.95 2.70
CA VAL A 97 -8.84 15.81 1.50
C VAL A 97 -10.25 16.41 1.35
N SER A 98 -11.30 15.62 1.63
CA SER A 98 -12.67 16.14 1.62
C SER A 98 -12.81 17.33 2.57
N ARG A 99 -12.34 17.20 3.80
CA ARG A 99 -12.48 18.20 4.86
C ARG A 99 -11.58 19.42 4.64
N ALA A 100 -10.30 19.19 4.34
CA ALA A 100 -9.34 20.29 4.18
C ALA A 100 -9.52 21.07 2.88
N MET A 101 -9.88 20.39 1.78
CA MET A 101 -9.89 20.98 0.43
C MET A 101 -11.29 21.06 -0.17
N SER A 102 -11.89 19.93 -0.54
CA SER A 102 -13.27 19.87 -1.02
C SER A 102 -13.79 18.43 -1.08
N PRO A 103 -15.11 18.21 -0.89
CA PRO A 103 -15.73 16.90 -1.05
C PRO A 103 -15.52 16.27 -2.44
N SER A 104 -15.56 17.10 -3.50
CA SER A 104 -15.33 16.61 -4.88
C SER A 104 -13.92 16.05 -5.05
N LEU A 105 -12.91 16.75 -4.53
CA LEU A 105 -11.53 16.30 -4.60
C LEU A 105 -11.31 15.08 -3.70
N GLY A 106 -11.90 15.08 -2.49
CA GLY A 106 -11.84 13.93 -1.61
C GLY A 106 -12.41 12.67 -2.25
N LEU A 107 -13.58 12.77 -2.92
CA LEU A 107 -14.18 11.63 -3.61
C LEU A 107 -13.29 11.11 -4.77
N LEU A 108 -12.69 12.01 -5.55
CA LEU A 108 -11.73 11.65 -6.60
C LEU A 108 -10.52 10.91 -6.01
N ILE A 109 -9.93 11.46 -4.96
CA ILE A 109 -8.76 10.88 -4.32
C ILE A 109 -9.11 9.54 -3.62
N GLY A 110 -10.28 9.46 -2.96
CA GLY A 110 -10.77 8.21 -2.39
C GLY A 110 -10.96 7.10 -3.42
N TRP A 111 -11.45 7.44 -4.61
CA TRP A 111 -11.50 6.52 -5.74
C TRP A 111 -10.10 6.07 -6.17
N THR A 112 -9.13 7.00 -6.23
CA THR A 112 -7.74 6.69 -6.60
C THR A 112 -7.12 5.70 -5.62
N VAL A 113 -7.37 5.83 -4.31
CA VAL A 113 -6.90 4.86 -3.29
C VAL A 113 -7.50 3.48 -3.55
N ILE A 114 -8.82 3.36 -3.71
CA ILE A 114 -9.48 2.07 -3.98
C ILE A 114 -8.92 1.44 -5.26
N LEU A 115 -8.72 2.23 -6.31
CA LEU A 115 -8.16 1.72 -7.56
C LEU A 115 -6.71 1.25 -7.39
N SER A 116 -5.89 1.97 -6.61
CA SER A 116 -4.52 1.53 -6.29
C SER A 116 -4.49 0.15 -5.66
N ASP A 117 -5.37 -0.08 -4.67
CA ASP A 117 -5.49 -1.36 -3.99
C ASP A 117 -5.95 -2.49 -4.94
N ILE A 118 -6.85 -2.18 -5.88
CA ILE A 118 -7.32 -3.13 -6.88
C ILE A 118 -6.21 -3.47 -7.87
N VAL A 119 -5.47 -2.47 -8.36
CA VAL A 119 -4.40 -2.63 -9.34
C VAL A 119 -3.27 -3.50 -8.78
N VAL A 120 -2.83 -3.22 -7.57
CA VAL A 120 -1.73 -3.98 -6.96
C VAL A 120 -2.12 -5.43 -6.63
N ASN A 121 -3.39 -5.70 -6.32
CA ASN A 121 -3.84 -7.07 -6.10
C ASN A 121 -3.64 -7.96 -7.33
N ALA A 122 -3.76 -7.42 -8.55
CA ALA A 122 -3.45 -8.17 -9.77
C ALA A 122 -1.97 -8.53 -9.85
N ASN A 123 -1.11 -7.58 -9.53
CA ASN A 123 0.33 -7.77 -9.51
C ASN A 123 0.75 -8.84 -8.47
N GLN A 124 0.24 -8.73 -7.26
CA GLN A 124 0.52 -9.69 -6.19
C GLN A 124 -0.02 -11.09 -6.49
N ALA A 125 -1.20 -11.17 -7.12
CA ALA A 125 -1.78 -12.43 -7.56
C ALA A 125 -0.98 -13.10 -8.69
N GLN A 126 -0.44 -12.31 -9.62
CA GLN A 126 0.47 -12.78 -10.67
C GLN A 126 1.70 -13.47 -10.04
N ILE A 127 2.32 -12.79 -9.08
CA ILE A 127 3.48 -13.32 -8.35
C ILE A 127 3.10 -14.54 -7.51
N ALA A 128 2.00 -14.48 -6.76
CA ALA A 128 1.56 -15.61 -5.95
C ALA A 128 1.27 -16.85 -6.82
N GLY A 129 0.70 -16.66 -8.00
CA GLY A 129 0.46 -17.73 -8.98
C GLY A 129 1.77 -18.32 -9.51
N SER A 130 2.68 -17.47 -10.02
CA SER A 130 3.94 -17.92 -10.61
C SER A 130 4.83 -18.62 -9.56
N TYR A 131 5.08 -17.98 -8.42
CA TYR A 131 5.91 -18.56 -7.35
C TYR A 131 5.26 -19.77 -6.68
N GLY A 132 3.92 -19.82 -6.63
CA GLY A 132 3.20 -21.00 -6.16
C GLY A 132 3.54 -22.24 -6.99
N PHE A 133 3.60 -22.13 -8.31
CA PHE A 133 4.03 -23.24 -9.18
C PHE A 133 5.52 -23.52 -9.09
N GLN A 134 6.37 -22.48 -9.06
CA GLN A 134 7.84 -22.63 -8.92
C GLN A 134 8.22 -23.37 -7.64
N LEU A 135 7.51 -23.19 -6.54
CA LEU A 135 7.76 -23.88 -5.27
C LEU A 135 7.68 -25.41 -5.41
N PHE A 136 6.85 -25.91 -6.31
CA PHE A 136 6.71 -27.33 -6.60
C PHE A 136 7.49 -27.78 -7.82
N GLY A 137 8.37 -26.94 -8.39
CA GLY A 137 9.17 -27.27 -9.58
C GLY A 137 8.33 -27.39 -10.87
N LEU A 138 7.15 -26.74 -10.91
CA LEU A 138 6.25 -26.75 -12.06
C LEU A 138 6.51 -25.53 -12.97
N ASP A 139 7.73 -25.38 -13.49
CA ASP A 139 8.19 -24.19 -14.22
C ASP A 139 7.36 -23.92 -15.49
N ASN A 140 6.85 -24.96 -16.15
CA ASN A 140 5.97 -24.80 -17.32
C ASN A 140 4.62 -24.14 -16.93
N ALA A 141 4.05 -24.51 -15.80
CA ALA A 141 2.82 -23.89 -15.30
C ALA A 141 3.08 -22.48 -14.77
N ALA A 142 4.24 -22.25 -14.13
CA ALA A 142 4.66 -20.94 -13.66
C ALA A 142 4.83 -19.91 -14.80
N SER A 143 5.11 -20.37 -16.01
CA SER A 143 5.24 -19.56 -17.24
C SER A 143 3.95 -19.49 -18.06
N ASN A 144 2.93 -20.28 -17.72
CA ASN A 144 1.66 -20.30 -18.43
C ASN A 144 0.69 -19.28 -17.85
N THR A 145 0.32 -18.28 -18.64
CA THR A 145 -0.57 -17.19 -18.18
C THR A 145 -1.89 -17.71 -17.60
N LEU A 146 -2.51 -18.70 -18.23
CA LEU A 146 -3.80 -19.22 -17.77
C LEU A 146 -3.68 -19.91 -16.40
N ASP A 147 -2.65 -20.74 -16.21
CA ASP A 147 -2.41 -21.45 -14.96
C ASP A 147 -2.13 -20.47 -13.82
N VAL A 148 -1.29 -19.47 -14.10
CA VAL A 148 -0.97 -18.39 -13.14
C VAL A 148 -2.20 -17.58 -12.77
N VAL A 149 -3.05 -17.23 -13.75
CA VAL A 149 -4.30 -16.49 -13.50
C VAL A 149 -5.26 -17.33 -12.65
N ILE A 150 -5.43 -18.61 -12.93
CA ILE A 150 -6.30 -19.48 -12.14
C ILE A 150 -5.82 -19.54 -10.68
N LEU A 151 -4.53 -19.79 -10.46
CA LEU A 151 -3.99 -19.87 -9.10
C LEU A 151 -4.05 -18.51 -8.38
N GLY A 152 -3.74 -17.41 -9.08
CA GLY A 152 -3.84 -16.06 -8.55
C GLY A 152 -5.27 -15.67 -8.15
N VAL A 153 -6.27 -16.04 -8.95
CA VAL A 153 -7.70 -15.85 -8.60
C VAL A 153 -8.03 -16.63 -7.32
N ILE A 154 -7.57 -17.87 -7.18
CA ILE A 154 -7.77 -18.68 -5.95
C ILE A 154 -7.14 -17.94 -4.75
N PHE A 155 -5.96 -17.34 -4.89
CA PHE A 155 -5.33 -16.55 -3.84
C PHE A 155 -6.18 -15.32 -3.46
N ILE A 156 -6.61 -14.51 -4.44
CA ILE A 156 -7.47 -13.33 -4.14
C ILE A 156 -8.74 -13.76 -3.41
N VAL A 157 -9.43 -14.78 -3.89
CA VAL A 157 -10.68 -15.27 -3.26
C VAL A 157 -10.45 -15.79 -1.84
N GLY A 158 -9.39 -16.58 -1.63
CA GLY A 158 -9.03 -17.11 -0.32
C GLY A 158 -8.69 -16.00 0.68
N LEU A 159 -7.91 -15.01 0.26
CA LEU A 159 -7.52 -13.89 1.12
C LEU A 159 -8.67 -12.91 1.37
N THR A 160 -9.55 -12.70 0.39
CA THR A 160 -10.80 -11.96 0.57
C THR A 160 -11.66 -12.64 1.64
N TRP A 161 -11.74 -13.97 1.63
CA TRP A 161 -12.46 -14.74 2.65
C TRP A 161 -11.82 -14.58 4.04
N ILE A 162 -10.48 -14.58 4.16
CA ILE A 162 -9.78 -14.33 5.44
C ILE A 162 -10.12 -12.92 5.96
N CYS A 163 -10.05 -11.91 5.10
CA CYS A 163 -10.44 -10.53 5.46
C CYS A 163 -11.91 -10.45 5.90
N TRP A 164 -12.78 -11.22 5.25
CA TRP A 164 -14.21 -11.29 5.59
C TRP A 164 -14.47 -11.96 6.95
N ARG A 165 -13.59 -12.87 7.42
CA ARG A 165 -13.72 -13.52 8.73
C ARG A 165 -13.45 -12.60 9.90
N GLY A 166 -12.72 -11.50 9.72
CA GLY A 166 -12.47 -10.47 10.73
C GLY A 166 -11.03 -10.00 10.81
N ILE A 167 -10.85 -8.83 11.42
CA ILE A 167 -9.55 -8.15 11.49
C ILE A 167 -8.53 -8.90 12.36
N GLU A 168 -8.95 -9.59 13.42
CA GLU A 168 -8.01 -10.30 14.30
C GLU A 168 -7.33 -11.46 13.60
N LEU A 169 -8.09 -12.26 12.82
CA LEU A 169 -7.51 -13.34 12.02
C LEU A 169 -6.56 -12.78 10.96
N SER A 170 -6.94 -11.67 10.34
CA SER A 170 -6.10 -10.96 9.39
C SER A 170 -4.79 -10.51 10.02
N ALA A 171 -4.82 -9.84 11.16
CA ALA A 171 -3.64 -9.34 11.86
C ALA A 171 -2.70 -10.46 12.34
N LEU A 172 -3.25 -11.56 12.88
CA LEU A 172 -2.46 -12.72 13.28
C LEU A 172 -1.72 -13.36 12.10
N THR A 173 -2.42 -13.52 10.98
CA THR A 173 -1.82 -14.04 9.73
C THR A 173 -0.67 -13.15 9.29
N GLN A 174 -0.86 -11.82 9.31
CA GLN A 174 0.18 -10.84 8.95
C GLN A 174 1.42 -10.93 9.85
N GLN A 175 1.23 -11.04 11.17
CA GLN A 175 2.34 -11.15 12.11
C GLN A 175 3.21 -12.37 11.83
N PHE A 176 2.59 -13.50 11.53
CA PHE A 176 3.31 -14.73 11.20
C PHE A 176 4.05 -14.61 9.86
N LEU A 177 3.35 -14.18 8.79
CA LEU A 177 3.92 -14.11 7.45
C LEU A 177 5.07 -13.08 7.40
N LEU A 178 4.86 -11.88 7.93
CA LEU A 178 5.89 -10.85 7.96
C LEU A 178 7.08 -11.25 8.83
N GLY A 179 6.84 -11.83 10.01
CA GLY A 179 7.91 -12.28 10.88
C GLY A 179 8.82 -13.31 10.22
N PHE A 180 8.24 -14.26 9.50
CA PHE A 180 8.97 -15.24 8.70
C PHE A 180 9.78 -14.58 7.58
N GLU A 181 9.11 -13.72 6.79
CA GLU A 181 9.70 -13.00 5.68
C GLU A 181 10.90 -12.13 6.10
N MET A 182 10.72 -11.27 7.11
CA MET A 182 11.76 -10.37 7.59
C MET A 182 12.97 -11.14 8.14
N THR A 183 12.73 -12.25 8.84
CA THR A 183 13.78 -13.11 9.34
C THR A 183 14.60 -13.71 8.19
N LEU A 184 13.94 -14.20 7.15
CA LEU A 184 14.63 -14.76 5.98
C LEU A 184 15.43 -13.71 5.21
N LEU A 185 14.87 -12.51 5.01
CA LEU A 185 15.56 -11.42 4.34
C LEU A 185 16.83 -10.99 5.08
N VAL A 186 16.79 -10.94 6.42
CA VAL A 186 17.96 -10.63 7.24
C VAL A 186 18.99 -11.75 7.14
N ILE A 187 18.60 -13.03 7.29
CA ILE A 187 19.49 -14.18 7.15
C ILE A 187 20.14 -14.18 5.77
N PHE A 188 19.32 -14.04 4.71
CA PHE A 188 19.83 -13.96 3.33
C PHE A 188 20.89 -12.86 3.18
N SER A 189 20.58 -11.65 3.67
CA SER A 189 21.48 -10.50 3.54
C SER A 189 22.81 -10.70 4.27
N VAL A 190 22.77 -11.21 5.50
CA VAL A 190 23.97 -11.50 6.28
C VAL A 190 24.83 -12.56 5.58
N VAL A 191 24.22 -13.65 5.12
CA VAL A 191 24.94 -14.72 4.40
C VAL A 191 25.50 -14.21 3.07
N ALA A 192 24.73 -13.41 2.32
CA ALA A 192 25.18 -12.81 1.07
C ALA A 192 26.39 -11.91 1.27
N LEU A 193 26.38 -11.04 2.28
CA LEU A 193 27.51 -10.19 2.63
C LEU A 193 28.75 -11.01 3.05
N ILE A 194 28.60 -11.99 3.93
CA ILE A 194 29.71 -12.87 4.32
C ILE A 194 30.33 -13.53 3.09
N LYS A 195 29.51 -14.07 2.19
CA LYS A 195 29.99 -14.72 0.96
C LYS A 195 30.59 -13.72 -0.03
N ALA A 196 30.08 -12.51 -0.13
CA ALA A 196 30.66 -11.46 -0.96
C ALA A 196 32.09 -11.13 -0.53
N TYR A 197 32.33 -10.99 0.78
CA TYR A 197 33.65 -10.66 1.32
C TYR A 197 34.60 -11.87 1.45
N SER A 198 34.08 -13.10 1.40
CA SER A 198 34.89 -14.31 1.36
C SER A 198 35.42 -14.67 -0.04
N GLY A 199 35.00 -13.92 -1.07
CA GLY A 199 35.42 -14.20 -2.45
C GLY A 199 34.78 -15.46 -3.05
N SER A 200 33.70 -15.96 -2.49
CA SER A 200 33.00 -17.16 -2.95
C SER A 200 32.31 -17.02 -4.31
N ASN A 201 32.08 -15.82 -4.76
CA ASN A 201 31.53 -15.51 -6.08
C ASN A 201 32.45 -14.52 -6.81
N PRO A 202 32.96 -14.86 -8.02
CA PRO A 202 33.81 -13.95 -8.80
C PRO A 202 33.15 -12.61 -9.19
N ALA A 203 31.82 -12.56 -9.19
CA ALA A 203 31.03 -11.32 -9.48
C ALA A 203 30.86 -10.42 -8.25
N SER A 204 31.30 -10.85 -7.07
CA SER A 204 31.17 -10.09 -5.83
C SER A 204 31.86 -8.72 -5.91
N MET A 205 31.20 -7.75 -5.32
CA MET A 205 31.65 -6.36 -5.26
C MET A 205 31.78 -5.91 -3.82
N HIS A 206 32.82 -5.13 -3.50
CA HIS A 206 32.96 -4.54 -2.18
C HIS A 206 32.07 -3.31 -2.06
N VAL A 207 31.36 -3.21 -0.95
CA VAL A 207 30.52 -2.05 -0.65
C VAL A 207 31.38 -0.79 -0.48
N THR A 208 31.01 0.28 -1.16
CA THR A 208 31.69 1.57 -1.07
C THR A 208 30.69 2.68 -0.77
N LEU A 209 31.14 3.77 -0.16
CA LEU A 209 30.27 4.92 0.14
C LEU A 209 29.70 5.58 -1.13
N SER A 210 30.37 5.40 -2.28
CA SER A 210 29.88 5.92 -3.56
C SER A 210 28.51 5.33 -3.95
N TRP A 211 28.18 4.08 -3.54
CA TRP A 211 26.89 3.46 -3.80
C TRP A 211 25.69 4.26 -3.26
N PHE A 212 25.95 5.01 -2.21
CA PHE A 212 24.93 5.83 -1.51
C PHE A 212 24.89 7.27 -1.99
N ASN A 213 25.71 7.63 -2.99
CA ASN A 213 25.80 9.02 -3.47
C ASN A 213 24.87 9.25 -4.67
N PRO A 214 23.73 9.97 -4.50
CA PRO A 214 22.80 10.24 -5.60
C PRO A 214 23.36 11.24 -6.64
N PHE A 215 24.39 12.03 -6.30
CA PHE A 215 24.95 13.03 -7.19
C PHE A 215 25.87 12.45 -8.29
N GLN A 216 26.08 11.14 -8.28
CA GLN A 216 26.82 10.44 -9.34
C GLN A 216 25.93 9.93 -10.48
N MET A 217 24.62 10.17 -10.37
CA MET A 217 23.62 9.84 -11.39
C MET A 217 23.13 11.10 -12.10
N SER A 218 22.64 10.95 -13.32
CA SER A 218 21.92 12.02 -13.98
C SER A 218 20.58 12.31 -13.27
N PHE A 219 20.05 13.52 -13.41
CA PHE A 219 18.76 13.85 -12.80
C PHE A 219 17.62 13.00 -13.36
N THR A 220 17.66 12.65 -14.65
CA THR A 220 16.70 11.75 -15.29
C THR A 220 16.77 10.34 -14.70
N ALA A 221 17.97 9.75 -14.59
CA ALA A 221 18.17 8.44 -13.96
C ALA A 221 17.68 8.43 -12.50
N LEU A 222 17.87 9.54 -11.78
CA LEU A 222 17.35 9.69 -10.43
C LEU A 222 15.81 9.70 -10.41
N LEU A 223 15.16 10.41 -11.34
CA LEU A 223 13.69 10.46 -11.42
C LEU A 223 13.10 9.12 -11.82
N ASP A 224 13.69 8.41 -12.79
CA ASP A 224 13.29 7.04 -13.18
C ASP A 224 13.38 6.10 -11.98
N GLY A 225 14.48 6.16 -11.24
CA GLY A 225 14.67 5.36 -10.04
C GLY A 225 13.67 5.70 -8.93
N VAL A 226 13.40 6.99 -8.70
CA VAL A 226 12.45 7.43 -7.68
C VAL A 226 11.03 7.01 -8.02
N LEU A 227 10.63 6.99 -9.31
CA LEU A 227 9.32 6.50 -9.74
C LEU A 227 9.10 5.04 -9.31
N LEU A 228 10.09 4.17 -9.56
CA LEU A 228 10.08 2.80 -9.07
C LEU A 228 10.16 2.72 -7.55
N GLY A 229 10.92 3.62 -6.93
CA GLY A 229 11.05 3.73 -5.47
C GLY A 229 9.75 4.14 -4.78
N VAL A 230 8.88 4.90 -5.43
CA VAL A 230 7.52 5.21 -4.92
C VAL A 230 6.71 3.93 -4.78
N PHE A 231 6.75 3.04 -5.76
CA PHE A 231 6.13 1.71 -5.66
C PHE A 231 6.75 0.89 -4.52
N LEU A 232 8.08 0.83 -4.44
CA LEU A 232 8.79 0.05 -3.43
C LEU A 232 8.36 0.39 -1.99
N TYR A 233 8.11 1.67 -1.70
CA TYR A 233 7.71 2.14 -0.37
C TYR A 233 6.20 2.21 -0.17
N TRP A 234 5.38 1.94 -1.18
CA TRP A 234 3.93 2.08 -1.06
C TRP A 234 3.32 1.01 -0.16
N GLY A 235 2.30 1.37 0.61
CA GLY A 235 1.46 0.45 1.39
C GLY A 235 1.52 0.64 2.90
N TRP A 236 2.52 1.33 3.45
CA TRP A 236 2.63 1.54 4.91
C TRP A 236 1.41 2.28 5.51
N ASP A 237 0.67 3.03 4.72
CA ASP A 237 -0.54 3.76 5.12
C ASP A 237 -1.72 2.84 5.44
N THR A 238 -1.68 1.58 5.04
CA THR A 238 -2.65 0.55 5.46
C THR A 238 -2.72 0.43 6.99
N GLY A 239 -1.60 0.58 7.70
CA GLY A 239 -1.58 0.61 9.16
C GLY A 239 -2.38 1.77 9.76
N VAL A 240 -2.60 2.84 8.99
CA VAL A 240 -3.45 3.97 9.40
C VAL A 240 -4.90 3.75 8.99
N SER A 241 -5.18 3.06 7.91
CA SER A 241 -6.57 2.79 7.46
C SER A 241 -7.37 1.89 8.41
N VAL A 242 -6.70 1.21 9.34
CA VAL A 242 -7.31 0.41 10.41
C VAL A 242 -7.36 1.13 11.76
N ASN A 243 -7.27 2.46 11.76
CA ASN A 243 -7.21 3.30 12.96
C ASN A 243 -8.42 3.14 13.89
N GLU A 244 -9.63 3.00 13.36
CA GLU A 244 -10.86 2.81 14.15
C GLU A 244 -10.88 1.46 14.90
N GLU A 245 -10.08 0.48 14.46
CA GLU A 245 -9.94 -0.84 15.08
C GLU A 245 -8.73 -0.92 16.01
N SER A 246 -7.92 0.13 16.06
CA SER A 246 -6.64 0.18 16.76
C SER A 246 -6.77 0.74 18.18
N GLU A 247 -5.91 0.25 19.08
CA GLU A 247 -5.68 0.90 20.37
C GLU A 247 -5.13 2.31 20.16
N ASN A 248 -5.60 3.29 20.94
CA ASN A 248 -5.22 4.70 20.78
C ASN A 248 -5.36 5.20 19.33
N SER A 249 -6.54 5.04 18.75
CA SER A 249 -6.86 5.36 17.36
C SER A 249 -6.31 6.70 16.85
N ASN A 250 -6.24 7.72 17.70
CA ASN A 250 -5.71 9.04 17.35
C ASN A 250 -4.18 9.05 17.18
N ASP A 251 -3.44 8.35 18.05
CA ASP A 251 -1.97 8.50 18.14
C ASP A 251 -1.22 7.28 17.60
N GLY A 252 -1.67 6.08 17.93
CA GLY A 252 -0.99 4.81 17.61
C GLY A 252 -0.76 4.61 16.11
N PRO A 253 -1.80 4.61 15.25
CA PRO A 253 -1.68 4.33 13.82
C PRO A 253 -0.79 5.33 13.09
N GLY A 254 -0.91 6.63 13.39
CA GLY A 254 -0.06 7.65 12.79
C GLY A 254 1.43 7.50 13.15
N LYS A 255 1.74 7.13 14.41
CA LYS A 255 3.11 6.82 14.82
C LYS A 255 3.63 5.53 14.18
N SER A 256 2.79 4.51 14.07
CA SER A 256 3.18 3.24 13.43
C SER A 256 3.53 3.42 11.96
N ALA A 257 2.83 4.29 11.24
CA ALA A 257 3.14 4.65 9.86
C ALA A 257 4.57 5.20 9.73
N VAL A 258 4.94 6.15 10.59
CA VAL A 258 6.30 6.71 10.61
C VAL A 258 7.35 5.63 10.93
N VAL A 259 7.10 4.79 11.92
CA VAL A 259 8.03 3.70 12.28
C VAL A 259 8.15 2.68 11.14
N SER A 260 7.05 2.34 10.48
CA SER A 260 7.05 1.44 9.33
C SER A 260 7.98 1.93 8.22
N THR A 261 7.98 3.23 7.90
CA THR A 261 8.90 3.77 6.89
C THR A 261 10.37 3.58 7.25
N PHE A 262 10.74 3.69 8.55
CA PHE A 262 12.12 3.43 9.00
C PHE A 262 12.48 1.94 8.97
N VAL A 263 11.56 1.06 9.31
CA VAL A 263 11.76 -0.39 9.16
C VAL A 263 12.02 -0.73 7.69
N LEU A 264 11.22 -0.15 6.79
CA LEU A 264 11.33 -0.38 5.35
C LEU A 264 12.67 0.09 4.78
N ILE A 265 13.11 1.33 5.06
CA ILE A 265 14.40 1.77 4.55
C ILE A 265 15.54 0.88 5.07
N GLY A 266 15.48 0.44 6.31
CA GLY A 266 16.48 -0.46 6.90
C GLY A 266 16.57 -1.78 6.14
N ILE A 267 15.45 -2.47 5.93
CA ILE A 267 15.45 -3.77 5.24
C ILE A 267 15.75 -3.62 3.75
N TYR A 268 15.24 -2.59 3.09
CA TYR A 268 15.47 -2.34 1.68
C TYR A 268 16.94 -2.04 1.36
N LEU A 269 17.59 -1.20 2.17
CA LEU A 269 19.02 -0.95 2.03
C LEU A 269 19.84 -2.22 2.30
N LEU A 270 19.52 -2.94 3.38
CA LEU A 270 20.25 -4.15 3.74
C LEU A 270 20.21 -5.19 2.63
N VAL A 271 19.02 -5.50 2.11
CA VAL A 271 18.84 -6.52 1.06
C VAL A 271 19.45 -6.07 -0.27
N THR A 272 19.24 -4.81 -0.67
CA THR A 272 19.79 -4.28 -1.93
C THR A 272 21.29 -4.28 -1.92
N VAL A 273 21.90 -3.79 -0.84
CA VAL A 273 23.36 -3.78 -0.68
C VAL A 273 23.92 -5.21 -0.67
N ALA A 274 23.27 -6.12 0.04
CA ALA A 274 23.72 -7.52 0.12
C ALA A 274 23.60 -8.24 -1.22
N SER A 275 22.49 -8.08 -1.93
CA SER A 275 22.27 -8.65 -3.25
C SER A 275 23.28 -8.13 -4.28
N GLN A 276 23.48 -6.81 -4.29
CA GLN A 276 24.43 -6.17 -5.20
C GLN A 276 25.88 -6.53 -4.87
N ALA A 277 26.24 -6.59 -3.59
CA ALA A 277 27.60 -6.98 -3.17
C ALA A 277 27.94 -8.42 -3.57
N TYR A 278 26.98 -9.34 -3.44
CA TYR A 278 27.22 -10.75 -3.77
C TYR A 278 27.13 -11.04 -5.26
N ALA A 279 26.04 -10.61 -5.92
CA ALA A 279 25.75 -11.00 -7.30
C ALA A 279 26.33 -10.04 -8.35
N GLY A 280 26.64 -8.80 -7.98
CA GLY A 280 27.06 -7.76 -8.89
C GLY A 280 25.91 -7.19 -9.74
N THR A 281 26.13 -6.02 -10.31
CA THR A 281 25.10 -5.31 -11.11
C THR A 281 24.71 -6.05 -12.39
N LYS A 282 25.63 -6.79 -13.01
CA LYS A 282 25.34 -7.56 -14.23
C LYS A 282 24.27 -8.63 -14.02
N TYR A 283 24.35 -9.35 -12.90
CA TYR A 283 23.37 -10.38 -12.57
C TYR A 283 21.99 -9.73 -12.28
N LEU A 284 21.98 -8.65 -11.50
CA LEU A 284 20.72 -7.95 -11.16
C LEU A 284 20.04 -7.40 -12.41
N ALA A 285 20.79 -6.79 -13.32
CA ALA A 285 20.27 -6.28 -14.58
C ALA A 285 19.77 -7.39 -15.54
N ALA A 286 20.34 -8.60 -15.45
CA ALA A 286 19.89 -9.74 -16.24
C ALA A 286 18.64 -10.45 -15.69
N ASN A 287 18.24 -10.13 -14.47
CA ASN A 287 17.05 -10.69 -13.79
C ASN A 287 16.20 -9.55 -13.19
N PRO A 288 15.70 -8.60 -14.00
CA PRO A 288 15.07 -7.41 -13.48
C PRO A 288 13.76 -7.68 -12.75
N ASP A 289 12.98 -8.64 -13.23
CA ASP A 289 11.65 -8.99 -12.70
C ASP A 289 11.73 -9.81 -11.42
N ASP A 290 12.88 -10.50 -11.19
CA ASP A 290 13.08 -11.35 -10.03
C ASP A 290 14.56 -11.59 -9.74
N ILE A 291 15.15 -10.73 -8.91
CA ILE A 291 16.53 -10.87 -8.51
C ILE A 291 16.81 -12.12 -7.66
N PHE A 292 15.79 -12.67 -7.00
CA PHE A 292 15.91 -13.85 -6.15
C PHE A 292 15.77 -15.17 -6.92
N ALA A 293 15.30 -15.13 -8.17
CA ALA A 293 15.21 -16.33 -9.00
C ALA A 293 16.56 -17.00 -9.18
N GLY A 294 16.58 -18.30 -9.10
CA GLY A 294 17.67 -19.17 -9.53
C GLY A 294 19.04 -18.89 -8.90
N GLY A 295 19.91 -18.17 -9.60
CA GLY A 295 21.34 -18.09 -9.29
C GLY A 295 21.67 -17.39 -7.97
N LEU A 296 21.05 -16.27 -7.66
CA LEU A 296 21.34 -15.52 -6.44
C LEU A 296 20.93 -16.31 -5.20
N SER A 297 19.69 -16.80 -5.15
CA SER A 297 19.19 -17.56 -4.00
C SER A 297 19.99 -18.85 -3.78
N LYS A 298 20.24 -19.61 -4.86
CA LYS A 298 21.05 -20.83 -4.81
C LYS A 298 22.49 -20.55 -4.38
N GLY A 299 23.10 -19.50 -4.89
CA GLY A 299 24.46 -19.11 -4.53
C GLY A 299 24.59 -18.70 -3.07
N VAL A 300 23.60 -17.97 -2.52
CA VAL A 300 23.63 -17.50 -1.13
C VAL A 300 23.22 -18.60 -0.15
N LEU A 301 22.06 -19.22 -0.34
CA LEU A 301 21.45 -20.15 0.63
C LEU A 301 21.69 -21.62 0.30
N GLY A 302 22.30 -21.96 -0.86
CA GLY A 302 22.56 -23.33 -1.26
C GLY A 302 21.26 -24.16 -1.35
N PRO A 303 21.21 -25.33 -0.69
CA PRO A 303 20.00 -26.19 -0.70
C PRO A 303 18.76 -25.53 -0.13
N LEU A 304 18.90 -24.49 0.70
CA LEU A 304 17.79 -23.77 1.34
C LEU A 304 17.26 -22.61 0.47
N HIS A 305 17.66 -22.50 -0.79
CA HIS A 305 17.24 -21.41 -1.70
C HIS A 305 15.73 -21.29 -1.85
N PHE A 306 14.98 -22.43 -1.78
CA PHE A 306 13.53 -22.44 -1.83
C PHE A 306 12.86 -21.61 -0.74
N LEU A 307 13.57 -21.32 0.37
CA LEU A 307 13.05 -20.45 1.43
C LEU A 307 12.84 -19.02 0.93
N LEU A 308 13.66 -18.50 0.01
CA LEU A 308 13.40 -17.20 -0.61
C LEU A 308 12.17 -17.23 -1.51
N THR A 309 11.94 -18.30 -2.27
CA THR A 309 10.70 -18.49 -3.02
C THR A 309 9.48 -18.45 -2.09
N ILE A 310 9.55 -19.14 -0.95
CA ILE A 310 8.51 -19.08 0.09
C ILE A 310 8.38 -17.66 0.64
N SER A 311 9.49 -16.95 0.88
CA SER A 311 9.47 -15.58 1.40
C SER A 311 8.74 -14.63 0.44
N VAL A 312 9.02 -14.69 -0.86
CA VAL A 312 8.33 -13.87 -1.87
C VAL A 312 6.85 -14.24 -1.97
N LEU A 313 6.52 -15.54 -1.95
CA LEU A 313 5.13 -16.02 -1.98
C LEU A 313 4.36 -15.56 -0.73
N THR A 314 4.94 -15.67 0.46
CA THR A 314 4.31 -15.22 1.70
C THR A 314 4.18 -13.71 1.73
N SER A 315 5.16 -12.97 1.20
CA SER A 315 5.14 -11.52 1.05
C SER A 315 3.97 -11.05 0.16
N ALA A 316 3.85 -11.61 -1.05
CA ALA A 316 2.74 -11.31 -1.95
C ALA A 316 1.38 -11.70 -1.35
N THR A 317 1.30 -12.84 -0.63
CA THR A 317 0.10 -13.28 0.07
C THR A 317 -0.30 -12.30 1.17
N ALA A 318 0.66 -11.89 2.00
CA ALA A 318 0.44 -10.94 3.07
C ALA A 318 -0.04 -9.59 2.52
N ALA A 319 0.61 -9.09 1.48
CA ALA A 319 0.26 -7.82 0.86
C ALA A 319 -1.12 -7.84 0.18
N THR A 320 -1.48 -8.89 -0.53
CA THR A 320 -2.85 -9.02 -1.09
C THR A 320 -3.91 -8.90 0.00
N GLN A 321 -3.68 -9.51 1.15
CA GLN A 321 -4.60 -9.39 2.29
C GLN A 321 -4.67 -7.95 2.81
N THR A 322 -3.52 -7.30 2.99
CA THR A 322 -3.44 -5.94 3.53
C THR A 322 -3.87 -4.86 2.56
N THR A 323 -4.01 -5.12 1.27
CA THR A 323 -4.56 -4.18 0.29
C THR A 323 -6.09 -4.30 0.15
N ILE A 324 -6.69 -5.45 0.45
CA ILE A 324 -8.15 -5.59 0.57
C ILE A 324 -8.67 -4.78 1.77
N LEU A 325 -7.90 -4.65 2.84
CA LEU A 325 -8.31 -3.95 4.06
C LEU A 325 -8.55 -2.45 3.81
N PRO A 326 -7.61 -1.64 3.27
CA PRO A 326 -7.81 -0.21 3.05
C PRO A 326 -8.90 0.07 2.02
N ALA A 327 -8.98 -0.70 0.92
CA ALA A 327 -10.06 -0.56 -0.06
C ALA A 327 -11.44 -0.69 0.59
N ALA A 328 -11.63 -1.68 1.48
CA ALA A 328 -12.88 -1.89 2.17
C ALA A 328 -13.20 -0.77 3.18
N ARG A 329 -12.21 -0.27 3.92
CA ARG A 329 -12.39 0.80 4.92
C ARG A 329 -12.58 2.16 4.25
N GLN A 330 -11.89 2.39 3.17
CA GLN A 330 -12.09 3.56 2.31
C GLN A 330 -13.55 3.61 1.81
N ALA A 331 -14.05 2.49 1.26
CA ALA A 331 -15.44 2.40 0.81
C ALA A 331 -16.44 2.53 1.98
N LEU A 332 -16.11 2.02 3.18
CA LEU A 332 -16.91 2.21 4.39
C LEU A 332 -17.04 3.69 4.74
N SER A 333 -15.94 4.42 4.86
CA SER A 333 -15.95 5.86 5.17
C SER A 333 -16.68 6.66 4.10
N MET A 334 -16.43 6.39 2.82
CA MET A 334 -17.16 7.02 1.71
C MET A 334 -18.66 6.75 1.77
N GLY A 335 -19.07 5.53 2.14
CA GLY A 335 -20.46 5.13 2.31
C GLY A 335 -21.13 5.83 3.50
N ARG A 336 -20.45 5.93 4.66
CA ARG A 336 -20.92 6.65 5.85
C ARG A 336 -21.19 8.13 5.56
N ARG A 337 -20.32 8.77 4.81
CA ARG A 337 -20.47 10.18 4.41
C ARG A 337 -21.40 10.38 3.19
N GLY A 338 -22.00 9.32 2.65
CA GLY A 338 -22.88 9.39 1.49
C GLY A 338 -22.20 9.71 0.17
N ALA A 339 -20.85 9.70 0.13
CA ALA A 339 -20.08 9.87 -1.10
C ALA A 339 -20.33 8.75 -2.11
N ILE A 340 -20.57 7.52 -1.63
CA ILE A 340 -21.04 6.37 -2.41
C ILE A 340 -22.30 5.78 -1.76
N PRO A 341 -22.99 4.79 -2.35
CA PRO A 341 -24.20 4.22 -1.78
C PRO A 341 -23.99 3.71 -0.34
N ARG A 342 -24.89 4.09 0.56
CA ARG A 342 -24.82 3.78 2.01
C ARG A 342 -24.70 2.29 2.32
N ARG A 343 -25.12 1.38 1.43
CA ARG A 343 -24.94 -0.08 1.59
C ARG A 343 -23.49 -0.51 1.79
N PHE A 344 -22.50 0.31 1.41
CA PHE A 344 -21.09 0.07 1.68
C PHE A 344 -20.68 0.46 3.10
N ALA A 345 -21.51 1.21 3.82
CA ALA A 345 -21.32 1.56 5.22
C ALA A 345 -21.80 0.49 6.21
N GLU A 346 -22.46 -0.57 5.72
CA GLU A 346 -23.01 -1.62 6.58
C GLU A 346 -21.91 -2.51 7.16
N ILE A 347 -21.92 -2.65 8.48
CA ILE A 347 -21.02 -3.53 9.24
C ILE A 347 -21.68 -4.87 9.47
N HIS A 348 -20.96 -5.96 9.23
CA HIS A 348 -21.44 -7.31 9.45
C HIS A 348 -21.62 -7.58 10.96
N PRO A 349 -22.77 -8.07 11.40
CA PRO A 349 -23.09 -8.16 12.84
C PRO A 349 -22.20 -9.12 13.63
N THR A 350 -21.68 -10.15 12.97
CA THR A 350 -20.84 -11.17 13.61
C THR A 350 -19.35 -10.93 13.45
N ASN A 351 -18.93 -10.59 12.22
CA ASN A 351 -17.51 -10.42 11.89
C ASN A 351 -16.99 -9.01 12.17
N LEU A 352 -17.90 -8.04 12.41
CA LEU A 352 -17.63 -6.63 12.73
C LEU A 352 -16.71 -5.94 11.70
N ILE A 353 -16.95 -6.22 10.44
CA ILE A 353 -16.22 -5.70 9.27
C ILE A 353 -17.17 -5.10 8.25
N PRO A 354 -16.73 -4.24 7.32
CA PRO A 354 -17.52 -3.77 6.19
C PRO A 354 -17.65 -4.85 5.11
N ALA A 355 -18.47 -5.87 5.36
CA ALA A 355 -18.50 -7.12 4.59
C ALA A 355 -18.75 -6.91 3.10
N ARG A 356 -19.72 -6.01 2.74
CA ARG A 356 -20.01 -5.72 1.31
C ARG A 356 -18.81 -5.08 0.64
N ALA A 357 -18.18 -4.10 1.28
CA ALA A 357 -17.00 -3.42 0.74
C ALA A 357 -15.84 -4.41 0.55
N THR A 358 -15.60 -5.30 1.53
CA THR A 358 -14.56 -6.34 1.46
C THR A 358 -14.79 -7.30 0.29
N ILE A 359 -16.03 -7.79 0.10
CA ILE A 359 -16.35 -8.69 -1.02
C ILE A 359 -16.17 -7.97 -2.37
N TRP A 360 -16.65 -6.72 -2.49
CA TRP A 360 -16.49 -5.96 -3.72
C TRP A 360 -15.04 -5.63 -4.04
N ALA A 361 -14.20 -5.34 -3.04
CA ALA A 361 -12.77 -5.18 -3.24
C ALA A 361 -12.15 -6.45 -3.86
N GLY A 362 -12.46 -7.63 -3.31
CA GLY A 362 -12.00 -8.90 -3.88
C GLY A 362 -12.53 -9.18 -5.28
N VAL A 363 -13.83 -8.96 -5.52
CA VAL A 363 -14.45 -9.17 -6.86
C VAL A 363 -13.82 -8.26 -7.90
N LEU A 364 -13.65 -6.96 -7.60
CA LEU A 364 -13.03 -6.01 -8.53
C LEU A 364 -11.56 -6.35 -8.79
N SER A 365 -10.83 -6.82 -7.77
CA SER A 365 -9.45 -7.29 -7.94
C SER A 365 -9.37 -8.51 -8.87
N VAL A 366 -10.29 -9.47 -8.76
CA VAL A 366 -10.36 -10.63 -9.69
C VAL A 366 -10.66 -10.17 -11.11
N ILE A 367 -11.66 -9.30 -11.27
CA ILE A 367 -12.02 -8.77 -12.59
C ILE A 367 -10.83 -8.02 -13.22
N TRP A 368 -10.17 -7.16 -12.44
CA TRP A 368 -9.00 -6.43 -12.89
C TRP A 368 -7.85 -7.35 -13.26
N PHE A 369 -7.54 -8.36 -12.42
CA PHE A 369 -6.47 -9.31 -12.69
C PHE A 369 -6.69 -10.07 -13.99
N ILE A 370 -7.90 -10.56 -14.23
CA ILE A 370 -8.24 -11.24 -15.49
C ILE A 370 -8.11 -10.26 -16.68
N ALA A 371 -8.64 -9.04 -16.55
CA ALA A 371 -8.60 -8.05 -17.60
C ALA A 371 -7.17 -7.64 -17.98
N ILE A 372 -6.34 -7.31 -16.99
CA ILE A 372 -4.95 -6.88 -17.24
C ILE A 372 -4.10 -8.03 -17.80
N SER A 373 -4.33 -9.27 -17.37
CA SER A 373 -3.63 -10.45 -17.91
C SER A 373 -3.96 -10.76 -19.39
N ILE A 374 -5.06 -10.19 -19.91
CA ILE A 374 -5.42 -10.29 -21.33
C ILE A 374 -4.80 -9.13 -22.13
N ILE A 375 -4.72 -7.93 -21.53
CA ILE A 375 -4.33 -6.69 -22.23
C ILE A 375 -2.81 -6.51 -22.21
N SER A 376 -2.16 -6.81 -21.08
CA SER A 376 -0.74 -6.59 -20.88
C SER A 376 0.07 -7.85 -21.18
N SER A 377 1.20 -7.68 -21.85
CA SER A 377 2.22 -8.74 -22.02
C SER A 377 3.18 -8.81 -20.82
N ASP A 378 3.27 -7.74 -20.01
CA ASP A 378 4.06 -7.65 -18.79
C ASP A 378 3.23 -6.99 -17.69
N VAL A 379 2.34 -7.80 -17.07
CA VAL A 379 1.42 -7.36 -16.01
C VAL A 379 2.18 -6.74 -14.83
N LEU A 380 3.36 -7.28 -14.52
CA LEU A 380 4.16 -6.81 -13.39
C LEU A 380 4.65 -5.38 -13.62
N ALA A 381 5.37 -5.15 -14.70
CA ALA A 381 5.95 -3.84 -15.00
C ALA A 381 4.88 -2.77 -15.21
N ASP A 382 3.82 -3.07 -15.96
CA ASP A 382 2.73 -2.14 -16.24
C ASP A 382 1.95 -1.75 -14.98
N CYS A 383 1.66 -2.72 -14.09
CA CYS A 383 1.00 -2.42 -12.82
C CYS A 383 1.90 -1.64 -11.87
N VAL A 384 3.21 -1.93 -11.82
CA VAL A 384 4.18 -1.18 -10.99
C VAL A 384 4.22 0.28 -11.40
N ALA A 385 4.36 0.56 -12.70
CA ALA A 385 4.40 1.92 -13.22
C ALA A 385 3.07 2.66 -13.01
N GLY A 386 1.94 2.04 -13.40
CA GLY A 386 0.61 2.63 -13.24
C GLY A 386 0.23 2.88 -11.78
N LEU A 387 0.60 1.96 -10.87
CA LEU A 387 0.40 2.14 -9.44
C LEU A 387 1.21 3.33 -8.92
N GLY A 388 2.47 3.49 -9.37
CA GLY A 388 3.30 4.64 -9.02
C GLY A 388 2.60 5.97 -9.29
N PHE A 389 1.86 6.09 -10.40
CA PHE A 389 1.08 7.30 -10.72
C PHE A 389 -0.06 7.54 -9.72
N LEU A 390 -0.83 6.50 -9.43
CA LEU A 390 -1.95 6.61 -8.48
C LEU A 390 -1.45 7.00 -7.08
N VAL A 391 -0.36 6.39 -6.63
CA VAL A 391 0.27 6.66 -5.33
C VAL A 391 0.76 8.10 -5.24
N CYS A 392 1.45 8.59 -6.27
CA CYS A 392 1.89 10.00 -6.34
C CYS A 392 0.71 10.95 -6.19
N ILE A 393 -0.43 10.65 -6.82
CA ILE A 393 -1.64 11.47 -6.73
C ILE A 393 -2.14 11.52 -5.29
N TYR A 394 -2.52 10.39 -4.70
CA TYR A 394 -3.21 10.44 -3.41
C TYR A 394 -2.29 10.78 -2.24
N TYR A 395 -1.03 10.34 -2.23
CA TYR A 395 -0.06 10.78 -1.23
C TYR A 395 0.24 12.26 -1.34
N GLY A 396 0.42 12.77 -2.57
CA GLY A 396 0.66 14.18 -2.82
C GLY A 396 -0.47 15.05 -2.28
N PHE A 397 -1.73 14.68 -2.59
CA PHE A 397 -2.90 15.40 -2.08
C PHE A 397 -3.06 15.27 -0.57
N THR A 398 -2.65 14.17 0.06
CA THR A 398 -2.62 14.06 1.53
C THR A 398 -1.65 15.05 2.15
N GLY A 399 -0.45 15.21 1.57
CA GLY A 399 0.51 16.21 2.00
C GLY A 399 -0.07 17.64 1.94
N PHE A 400 -0.68 17.99 0.81
CA PHE A 400 -1.32 19.30 0.66
C PHE A 400 -2.52 19.50 1.60
N ALA A 401 -3.33 18.46 1.80
CA ALA A 401 -4.47 18.50 2.73
C ALA A 401 -4.01 18.78 4.16
N CYS A 402 -2.92 18.14 4.61
CA CYS A 402 -2.32 18.42 5.93
C CYS A 402 -1.95 19.90 6.07
N THR A 403 -1.21 20.45 5.13
CA THR A 403 -0.80 21.86 5.16
C THR A 403 -1.99 22.81 5.17
N ILE A 404 -3.00 22.56 4.33
CA ILE A 404 -4.21 23.37 4.26
C ILE A 404 -5.03 23.27 5.54
N PHE A 405 -5.16 22.07 6.11
CA PHE A 405 -5.92 21.87 7.34
C PHE A 405 -5.31 22.61 8.52
N TYR A 406 -3.99 22.58 8.65
CA TYR A 406 -3.24 23.22 9.72
C TYR A 406 -2.81 24.67 9.43
N ARG A 407 -3.32 25.33 8.38
CA ARG A 407 -2.85 26.65 7.89
C ARG A 407 -2.76 27.76 8.96
N TYR A 408 -3.55 27.70 10.02
CA TYR A 408 -3.50 28.67 11.11
C TYR A 408 -2.57 28.27 12.27
N GLU A 409 -2.09 27.02 12.26
CA GLU A 409 -1.17 26.48 13.26
C GLU A 409 0.31 26.52 12.84
N ILE A 410 0.54 26.61 11.54
CA ILE A 410 1.85 26.50 10.90
C ILE A 410 2.87 27.45 11.52
N PHE A 411 2.48 28.73 11.72
CA PHE A 411 3.38 29.78 12.18
C PHE A 411 3.44 29.92 13.72
N LYS A 412 2.76 29.07 14.48
CA LYS A 412 2.81 29.11 15.94
C LYS A 412 4.13 28.60 16.54
N SER A 413 4.83 27.73 15.81
CA SER A 413 6.16 27.26 16.19
C SER A 413 6.97 26.79 14.98
N VAL A 414 8.31 26.78 15.10
CA VAL A 414 9.22 26.20 14.08
C VAL A 414 8.90 24.72 13.86
N LYS A 415 8.61 23.98 14.93
CA LYS A 415 8.21 22.57 14.84
C LYS A 415 6.98 22.43 13.95
N ASN A 416 5.92 23.20 14.20
CA ASN A 416 4.70 23.16 13.40
C ASN A 416 4.98 23.51 11.95
N PHE A 417 5.77 24.56 11.70
CA PHE A 417 6.14 24.93 10.35
C PHE A 417 6.81 23.77 9.59
N VAL A 418 7.78 23.11 10.22
CA VAL A 418 8.50 22.00 9.61
C VAL A 418 7.59 20.78 9.42
N THR A 419 6.85 20.35 10.46
CA THR A 419 6.12 19.06 10.43
C THR A 419 4.74 19.16 9.80
N LEU A 420 4.08 20.30 9.80
CA LEU A 420 2.70 20.48 9.29
C LEU A 420 2.64 21.22 7.95
N ALA A 421 3.74 21.89 7.53
CA ALA A 421 3.77 22.61 6.27
C ALA A 421 4.96 22.19 5.39
N LEU A 422 6.20 22.40 5.83
CA LEU A 422 7.37 22.22 4.98
C LEU A 422 7.49 20.77 4.49
N MET A 423 7.52 19.79 5.39
CA MET A 423 7.66 18.38 5.05
C MET A 423 6.47 17.88 4.21
N PRO A 424 5.20 18.05 4.62
CA PRO A 424 4.05 17.62 3.83
C PRO A 424 4.01 18.25 2.44
N THR A 425 4.27 19.56 2.33
CA THR A 425 4.24 20.24 1.05
C THR A 425 5.37 19.81 0.13
N LEU A 426 6.62 19.71 0.65
CA LEU A 426 7.75 19.23 -0.14
C LEU A 426 7.56 17.76 -0.57
N GLY A 427 7.04 16.89 0.29
CA GLY A 427 6.68 15.53 -0.05
C GLY A 427 5.65 15.48 -1.19
N GLY A 428 4.58 16.28 -1.05
CA GLY A 428 3.55 16.39 -2.08
C GLY A 428 4.08 16.93 -3.41
N LEU A 429 4.89 17.99 -3.40
CA LEU A 429 5.49 18.58 -4.61
C LEU A 429 6.47 17.59 -5.28
N ALA A 430 7.28 16.88 -4.50
CA ALA A 430 8.20 15.88 -5.04
C ALA A 430 7.44 14.77 -5.75
N LEU A 431 6.37 14.23 -5.13
CA LEU A 431 5.53 13.19 -5.74
C LEU A 431 4.79 13.69 -6.99
N MET A 432 4.27 14.92 -6.98
CA MET A 432 3.67 15.53 -8.19
C MET A 432 4.71 15.75 -9.29
N GLY A 433 5.95 16.09 -8.95
CA GLY A 433 7.05 16.18 -9.91
C GLY A 433 7.38 14.83 -10.54
N VAL A 434 7.47 13.76 -9.72
CA VAL A 434 7.67 12.38 -10.17
C VAL A 434 6.51 11.92 -11.06
N LEU A 435 5.27 12.23 -10.69
CA LEU A 435 4.08 11.95 -11.51
C LEU A 435 4.18 12.63 -12.88
N GLY A 436 4.46 13.94 -12.90
CA GLY A 436 4.56 14.70 -14.15
C GLY A 436 5.65 14.17 -15.08
N TYR A 437 6.80 13.81 -14.50
CA TYR A 437 7.87 13.17 -15.25
C TYR A 437 7.47 11.78 -15.76
N GLY A 438 6.86 10.95 -14.93
CA GLY A 438 6.44 9.60 -15.28
C GLY A 438 5.41 9.57 -16.42
N LEU A 439 4.40 10.45 -16.38
CA LEU A 439 3.42 10.62 -17.46
C LEU A 439 4.08 11.08 -18.76
N TYR A 440 5.11 11.95 -18.68
CA TYR A 440 5.88 12.33 -19.85
C TYR A 440 6.71 11.16 -20.42
N PHE A 441 7.34 10.38 -19.54
CA PHE A 441 8.22 9.27 -19.90
C PHE A 441 7.44 8.12 -20.57
N TYR A 442 6.38 7.63 -19.91
CA TYR A 442 5.54 6.55 -20.42
C TYR A 442 4.57 6.99 -21.53
N GLY A 443 4.31 8.30 -21.67
CA GLY A 443 3.60 8.84 -22.84
C GLY A 443 4.40 8.73 -24.16
N GLN A 444 5.67 8.30 -24.12
CA GLN A 444 6.48 7.96 -25.26
C GLN A 444 6.43 6.45 -25.49
N SER A 445 5.80 6.03 -26.58
CA SER A 445 5.52 4.60 -26.90
C SER A 445 6.72 3.66 -26.84
N ASP A 446 7.94 4.20 -26.93
CA ASP A 446 9.18 3.41 -26.91
C ASP A 446 9.59 2.98 -25.48
N ASN A 447 8.95 3.53 -24.45
CA ASN A 447 9.26 3.25 -23.04
C ASN A 447 8.26 2.31 -22.37
N ASP A 448 7.21 1.86 -23.09
CA ASP A 448 6.22 0.94 -22.55
C ASP A 448 6.74 -0.49 -22.46
N SER A 449 6.40 -1.18 -21.36
CA SER A 449 6.74 -2.60 -21.16
C SER A 449 5.90 -3.52 -22.05
N SER A 450 4.69 -3.09 -22.41
CA SER A 450 3.74 -3.80 -23.24
C SER A 450 3.39 -3.01 -24.50
N ALA A 451 2.90 -3.69 -25.52
CA ALA A 451 2.41 -3.01 -26.73
C ALA A 451 1.28 -2.02 -26.38
N PRO A 452 1.27 -0.81 -26.94
CA PRO A 452 0.27 0.19 -26.66
C PRO A 452 -1.16 -0.33 -26.87
N PHE A 453 -2.02 -0.17 -25.89
CA PHE A 453 -3.45 -0.46 -26.01
C PHE A 453 -4.20 0.82 -26.42
N LEU A 454 -4.90 0.77 -27.53
CA LEU A 454 -5.59 1.94 -28.11
C LEU A 454 -4.69 3.19 -28.24
N GLY A 455 -3.41 2.99 -28.53
CA GLY A 455 -2.45 4.06 -28.79
C GLY A 455 -1.82 4.70 -27.55
N LEU A 456 -2.06 4.16 -26.37
CA LEU A 456 -1.46 4.59 -25.10
C LEU A 456 -0.87 3.39 -24.35
N GLY A 457 0.17 3.61 -23.57
CA GLY A 457 0.74 2.61 -22.68
C GLY A 457 -0.26 2.15 -21.62
N VAL A 458 -0.11 0.92 -21.18
CA VAL A 458 -0.98 0.36 -20.11
C VAL A 458 -0.87 1.17 -18.80
N PRO A 459 0.32 1.65 -18.36
CA PRO A 459 0.43 2.53 -17.21
C PRO A 459 -0.38 3.82 -17.33
N ASP A 460 -0.40 4.43 -18.51
CA ASP A 460 -1.18 5.64 -18.77
C ASP A 460 -2.69 5.38 -18.65
N TRP A 461 -3.17 4.22 -19.12
CA TRP A 461 -4.56 3.83 -18.93
C TRP A 461 -4.92 3.66 -17.46
N ILE A 462 -4.02 3.14 -16.63
CA ILE A 462 -4.22 3.05 -15.18
C ILE A 462 -4.35 4.45 -14.57
N ALA A 463 -3.50 5.41 -14.99
CA ALA A 463 -3.61 6.81 -14.54
C ALA A 463 -4.93 7.45 -15.01
N ILE A 464 -5.35 7.21 -16.26
CA ILE A 464 -6.62 7.70 -16.80
C ILE A 464 -7.81 7.12 -16.03
N LEU A 465 -7.79 5.85 -15.67
CA LEU A 465 -8.83 5.23 -14.84
C LEU A 465 -8.86 5.82 -13.43
N GLY A 466 -7.70 6.14 -12.85
CA GLY A 466 -7.60 6.81 -11.55
C GLY A 466 -8.23 8.20 -11.58
N VAL A 467 -7.77 9.06 -12.46
CA VAL A 467 -8.25 10.44 -12.52
C VAL A 467 -9.60 10.54 -13.25
N GLY A 468 -9.71 9.97 -14.44
CA GLY A 468 -10.91 10.03 -15.26
C GLY A 468 -12.10 9.30 -14.63
N GLY A 469 -11.89 8.09 -14.12
CA GLY A 469 -12.91 7.32 -13.40
C GLY A 469 -13.39 8.05 -12.15
N GLY A 470 -12.47 8.67 -11.40
CA GLY A 470 -12.81 9.51 -10.26
C GLY A 470 -13.62 10.76 -10.64
N ILE A 471 -13.27 11.43 -11.74
CA ILE A 471 -14.06 12.58 -12.25
C ILE A 471 -15.47 12.13 -12.65
N ILE A 472 -15.60 11.02 -13.37
CA ILE A 472 -16.90 10.46 -13.75
C ILE A 472 -17.72 10.14 -12.51
N LEU A 473 -17.11 9.51 -11.50
CA LEU A 473 -17.76 9.20 -10.23
C LEU A 473 -18.24 10.49 -9.52
N VAL A 474 -17.41 11.54 -9.47
CA VAL A 474 -17.78 12.85 -8.89
C VAL A 474 -18.98 13.44 -9.63
N ILE A 475 -18.99 13.42 -10.96
CA ILE A 475 -20.10 13.94 -11.77
C ILE A 475 -21.39 13.18 -11.44
N ILE A 476 -21.37 11.85 -11.51
CA ILE A 476 -22.54 11.01 -11.23
C ILE A 476 -23.07 11.27 -9.83
N ARG A 477 -22.17 11.25 -8.82
CA ARG A 477 -22.58 11.41 -7.42
C ARG A 477 -23.06 12.81 -7.10
N ARG A 478 -22.58 13.83 -7.80
CA ARG A 478 -23.07 15.21 -7.64
C ARG A 478 -24.55 15.35 -7.94
N PHE A 479 -25.08 14.54 -8.87
CA PHE A 479 -26.52 14.48 -9.17
C PHE A 479 -27.28 13.57 -8.19
N GLN A 480 -26.68 12.48 -7.73
CA GLN A 480 -27.35 11.48 -6.90
C GLN A 480 -27.31 11.80 -5.40
N ALA A 481 -26.26 12.47 -4.92
CA ALA A 481 -26.03 12.77 -3.51
C ALA A 481 -25.48 14.20 -3.33
N PRO A 482 -26.24 15.24 -3.70
CA PRO A 482 -25.77 16.63 -3.65
C PRO A 482 -25.41 17.09 -2.23
N GLU A 483 -25.96 16.46 -1.20
CA GLU A 483 -25.72 16.81 0.21
C GLU A 483 -24.25 16.62 0.60
N PHE A 484 -23.63 15.52 0.19
CA PHE A 484 -22.20 15.27 0.43
C PHE A 484 -21.34 16.44 -0.10
N PHE A 485 -21.67 16.99 -1.26
CA PHE A 485 -20.89 18.08 -1.88
C PHE A 485 -21.11 19.46 -1.24
N ARG A 486 -22.03 19.58 -0.30
CA ARG A 486 -22.30 20.82 0.46
C ARG A 486 -21.56 20.87 1.79
N GLU A 487 -20.87 19.80 2.19
CA GLU A 487 -20.06 19.79 3.40
C GLU A 487 -19.06 20.95 3.40
N PRO A 488 -18.99 21.75 4.49
CA PRO A 488 -18.06 22.87 4.58
C PRO A 488 -16.61 22.37 4.73
N ARG A 489 -15.70 23.20 4.27
CA ARG A 489 -14.26 22.96 4.55
C ARG A 489 -13.99 23.13 6.03
N GLN A 490 -13.17 22.25 6.58
CA GLN A 490 -12.76 22.25 7.98
C GLN A 490 -11.27 22.62 8.12
N LYS A 491 -10.91 23.05 9.29
CA LYS A 491 -9.53 23.37 9.71
C LYS A 491 -9.29 22.83 11.12
N TYR A 492 -8.05 22.82 11.52
CA TYR A 492 -7.70 22.50 12.91
C TYR A 492 -8.44 23.42 13.89
N GLY A 493 -9.02 22.83 14.93
CA GLY A 493 -9.84 23.50 15.94
C GLY A 493 -11.34 23.54 15.63
N ASP A 494 -11.78 23.16 14.43
CA ASP A 494 -13.18 22.92 14.15
C ASP A 494 -13.62 21.61 14.83
N THR A 495 -14.89 21.53 15.26
CA THR A 495 -15.44 20.27 15.77
C THR A 495 -15.54 19.28 14.61
N ILE A 496 -14.69 18.27 14.63
CA ILE A 496 -14.78 17.17 13.67
C ILE A 496 -15.86 16.23 14.20
N GLU A 497 -17.06 16.34 13.65
CA GLU A 497 -18.06 15.31 13.83
C GLU A 497 -17.55 14.06 13.08
N THR A 498 -16.92 13.14 13.78
CA THR A 498 -16.80 11.77 13.28
C THR A 498 -18.22 11.27 13.07
N VAL A 499 -18.55 10.81 11.87
CA VAL A 499 -19.91 10.32 11.55
C VAL A 499 -20.10 8.96 12.24
N THR A 500 -20.17 9.02 13.57
CA THR A 500 -20.62 7.95 14.45
C THR A 500 -22.01 8.28 14.98
N ARG A 501 -22.79 9.07 14.22
CA ARG A 501 -24.13 9.42 14.66
C ARG A 501 -24.99 8.17 14.72
N GLU A 502 -25.26 7.73 15.94
CA GLU A 502 -26.31 6.77 16.27
C GLU A 502 -27.70 7.23 15.76
N ASP A 503 -27.85 8.53 15.52
CA ASP A 503 -29.14 9.16 15.17
C ASP A 503 -29.51 9.09 13.67
N GLU A 504 -28.60 8.75 12.76
CA GLU A 504 -28.89 8.70 11.32
C GLU A 504 -29.32 7.31 10.81
N PHE A 505 -29.33 6.30 11.65
CA PHE A 505 -29.79 4.95 11.31
C PHE A 505 -31.24 4.65 11.77
N ALA A 506 -32.05 5.68 11.97
CA ALA A 506 -33.49 5.45 12.06
C ALA A 506 -33.98 4.88 10.73
N PRO A 507 -34.67 3.72 10.72
CA PRO A 507 -35.21 3.17 9.50
C PRO A 507 -36.13 4.17 8.82
N ALA A 508 -36.02 4.26 7.49
CA ALA A 508 -36.77 5.19 6.66
C ALA A 508 -38.31 5.06 6.78
N ASP A 509 -38.81 4.12 7.54
CA ASP A 509 -40.22 3.82 7.79
C ASP A 509 -40.87 4.72 8.89
N SER A 510 -40.09 5.63 9.50
CA SER A 510 -40.68 6.56 10.52
C SER A 510 -41.01 7.97 9.98
N MET A 511 -40.90 8.19 8.65
CA MET A 511 -41.29 9.41 7.97
C MET A 511 -42.34 9.08 6.87
N LEU A 512 -43.47 8.61 7.27
CA LEU A 512 -44.74 8.70 6.52
C LEU A 512 -45.80 9.34 7.41
#